data_0d8cdf2fca07296d1a2511915edbff19
#
_entry.id   0d8cdf2fca07296d1a2511915edbff19
#
_cell.length_a   1.000
_cell.length_b   1.000
_cell.length_c   1.000
_cell.angle_alpha   90.00
_cell.angle_beta   90.00
_cell.angle_gamma   90.00
#
_symmetry.space_group_name_H-M   'P 1'
#
loop_
_entity.id
_entity.type
_entity.pdbx_description
1 polymer ?
#
loop_
_entity_poly.entity_id
_entity_poly.type
_entity_poly.pdbx_seq_one_letter_code
_entity_poly.pdbx_strand_id
1 'polypeptide(L)'
;PPGVPVPPPSAGPLGGGGGGGEGGYSPVGAGGRVGLEAGGLYPEERPNVSKDVYKRLLERLEGRLEEMARFSLGKEALVLNLALALQETLSLVPSDTQSEPDVSLYDHLRLTAAIAHALWLFHGGSPSAQDLRQDGEKFLLVVGDMGGIQGHIYRIAGAEAGVGGIAKRLRARSLEVSLAAEAMALGLLWRLGLTPLNRILGAGGKFYLLLPNTEEARAALEGTREAWGRWA
;
A
#
# COMPACT_ATOMS: atom_id res chain seq x y z
N PRO A 1 -28.42 1.51 -0.32
CA PRO A 1 -28.21 0.33 -1.15
C PRO A 1 -27.29 -0.62 -0.40
N PRO A 2 -27.64 -1.93 -0.33
CA PRO A 2 -26.81 -2.90 0.37
C PRO A 2 -25.45 -2.98 -0.30
N GLY A 3 -24.39 -3.01 0.51
CA GLY A 3 -23.02 -3.11 0.03
C GLY A 3 -22.86 -4.38 -0.81
N VAL A 4 -22.29 -4.21 -2.00
CA VAL A 4 -21.90 -5.34 -2.83
C VAL A 4 -20.79 -6.07 -2.06
N PRO A 5 -20.93 -7.36 -1.75
CA PRO A 5 -19.85 -8.10 -1.12
C PRO A 5 -18.68 -8.14 -2.09
N VAL A 6 -17.52 -7.65 -1.68
CA VAL A 6 -16.28 -7.82 -2.41
C VAL A 6 -15.87 -9.28 -2.18
N PRO A 7 -15.88 -10.14 -3.22
CA PRO A 7 -15.41 -11.52 -3.04
C PRO A 7 -13.90 -11.49 -2.73
N PRO A 8 -13.41 -12.40 -1.87
CA PRO A 8 -11.99 -12.53 -1.62
C PRO A 8 -11.25 -12.92 -2.91
N PRO A 9 -10.03 -12.47 -3.13
CA PRO A 9 -9.19 -12.92 -4.23
C PRO A 9 -8.84 -14.40 -3.99
N SER A 10 -9.54 -15.29 -4.65
CA SER A 10 -9.18 -16.72 -4.66
C SER A 10 -8.30 -17.00 -5.87
N ALA A 11 -7.01 -16.96 -5.71
CA ALA A 11 -6.11 -17.67 -6.59
C ALA A 11 -6.13 -19.14 -6.18
N GLY A 12 -6.86 -19.96 -6.90
CA GLY A 12 -6.93 -21.40 -6.65
C GLY A 12 -5.55 -22.05 -6.75
N PRO A 13 -5.32 -23.17 -6.07
CA PRO A 13 -4.04 -23.87 -6.04
C PRO A 13 -3.63 -24.30 -7.45
N LEU A 14 -2.34 -24.25 -7.71
CA LEU A 14 -1.72 -24.85 -8.88
C LEU A 14 -1.92 -26.37 -8.85
N GLY A 15 -2.97 -26.84 -9.47
CA GLY A 15 -3.16 -28.26 -9.78
C GLY A 15 -3.93 -29.06 -8.74
N GLY A 16 -5.08 -29.58 -9.13
CA GLY A 16 -5.81 -30.60 -8.42
C GLY A 16 -7.31 -30.33 -8.39
N GLY A 17 -8.05 -31.08 -9.18
CA GLY A 17 -9.46 -30.94 -9.42
C GLY A 17 -10.35 -31.12 -8.21
N GLY A 18 -11.51 -30.55 -8.31
CA GLY A 18 -12.70 -30.98 -7.58
C GLY A 18 -13.44 -29.85 -6.89
N GLY A 19 -14.48 -29.36 -7.52
CA GLY A 19 -15.76 -29.09 -6.88
C GLY A 19 -15.94 -27.74 -6.16
N GLY A 20 -16.80 -26.92 -6.73
CA GLY A 20 -17.42 -25.80 -6.06
C GLY A 20 -16.95 -24.46 -6.62
N GLY A 21 -17.79 -23.85 -7.47
CA GLY A 21 -17.49 -22.64 -8.21
C GLY A 21 -17.27 -21.39 -7.34
N GLU A 22 -16.10 -21.24 -6.75
CA GLU A 22 -15.63 -19.96 -6.24
C GLU A 22 -14.83 -19.27 -7.36
N GLY A 23 -15.33 -18.15 -7.83
CA GLY A 23 -14.66 -17.36 -8.85
C GLY A 23 -13.33 -16.83 -8.37
N GLY A 24 -12.35 -16.75 -9.24
CA GLY A 24 -11.01 -16.26 -8.92
C GLY A 24 -10.61 -15.13 -9.89
N TYR A 25 -9.54 -14.43 -9.56
CA TYR A 25 -8.95 -13.42 -10.43
C TYR A 25 -7.78 -14.01 -11.19
N SER A 26 -7.72 -13.74 -12.50
CA SER A 26 -6.50 -13.99 -13.27
C SER A 26 -5.42 -13.04 -12.82
N PRO A 27 -4.18 -13.50 -12.61
CA PRO A 27 -3.04 -12.59 -12.43
C PRO A 27 -3.01 -11.60 -13.59
N VAL A 28 -2.77 -10.33 -13.32
CA VAL A 28 -2.78 -9.27 -14.34
C VAL A 28 -1.88 -9.69 -15.48
N GLY A 29 -2.49 -9.83 -16.65
CA GLY A 29 -1.81 -10.38 -17.82
C GLY A 29 -0.56 -9.59 -18.18
N ALA A 30 0.44 -10.27 -18.71
CA ALA A 30 1.73 -9.74 -19.13
C ALA A 30 1.69 -8.59 -20.17
N GLY A 31 0.51 -8.10 -20.51
CA GLY A 31 0.28 -7.03 -21.48
C GLY A 31 0.44 -5.60 -20.97
N GLY A 32 0.81 -5.40 -19.72
CA GLY A 32 1.33 -4.11 -19.26
C GLY A 32 0.33 -3.01 -18.95
N ARG A 33 -0.94 -3.20 -19.18
CA ARG A 33 -1.99 -2.30 -18.71
C ARG A 33 -3.04 -3.12 -18.01
N VAL A 34 -3.42 -2.70 -16.79
CA VAL A 34 -4.72 -3.09 -16.25
C VAL A 34 -5.72 -2.49 -17.23
N GLY A 35 -6.11 -3.26 -18.23
CA GLY A 35 -7.22 -2.90 -19.11
C GLY A 35 -8.44 -2.81 -18.22
N LEU A 36 -9.26 -1.78 -18.40
CA LEU A 36 -10.59 -1.69 -17.81
C LEU A 36 -11.53 -2.71 -18.48
N GLU A 37 -11.00 -3.87 -18.85
CA GLU A 37 -11.74 -4.98 -19.42
C GLU A 37 -12.39 -5.79 -18.30
N ALA A 38 -13.59 -6.29 -18.55
CA ALA A 38 -14.38 -6.99 -17.52
C ALA A 38 -13.61 -8.13 -16.85
N GLY A 39 -12.84 -8.92 -17.62
CA GLY A 39 -12.02 -10.01 -17.09
C GLY A 39 -10.88 -9.60 -16.15
N GLY A 40 -10.45 -8.31 -16.16
CA GLY A 40 -9.45 -7.79 -15.23
C GLY A 40 -10.06 -7.17 -13.97
N LEU A 41 -11.37 -6.88 -13.97
CA LEU A 41 -12.05 -6.17 -12.88
C LEU A 41 -12.96 -7.07 -12.05
N TYR A 42 -13.42 -8.18 -12.64
CA TYR A 42 -14.35 -9.09 -12.01
C TYR A 42 -13.74 -10.50 -11.90
N PRO A 43 -14.07 -11.26 -10.84
CA PRO A 43 -13.62 -12.63 -10.70
C PRO A 43 -14.22 -13.50 -11.83
N GLU A 44 -13.42 -14.40 -12.33
CA GLU A 44 -13.80 -15.40 -13.35
C GLU A 44 -14.01 -16.76 -12.68
N GLU A 45 -14.94 -17.58 -13.20
CA GLU A 45 -15.14 -18.94 -12.70
C GLU A 45 -13.90 -19.84 -12.92
N ARG A 46 -13.10 -19.53 -13.93
CA ARG A 46 -11.87 -20.26 -14.27
C ARG A 46 -10.76 -19.27 -14.66
N PRO A 47 -10.08 -18.65 -13.69
CA PRO A 47 -9.00 -17.73 -13.99
C PRO A 47 -7.85 -18.45 -14.70
N ASN A 48 -7.20 -17.77 -15.62
CA ASN A 48 -6.04 -18.30 -16.34
C ASN A 48 -4.79 -18.21 -15.45
N VAL A 49 -4.53 -19.26 -14.66
CA VAL A 49 -3.36 -19.40 -13.77
C VAL A 49 -2.36 -20.41 -14.30
N SER A 50 -1.98 -20.32 -15.56
CA SER A 50 -0.98 -21.20 -16.17
C SER A 50 0.44 -20.83 -15.77
N LYS A 51 1.37 -21.80 -15.86
CA LYS A 51 2.81 -21.55 -15.64
C LYS A 51 3.36 -20.45 -16.55
N ASP A 52 2.82 -20.31 -17.75
CA ASP A 52 3.24 -19.27 -18.70
C ASP A 52 2.86 -17.87 -18.25
N VAL A 53 1.75 -17.71 -17.51
CA VAL A 53 1.39 -16.42 -16.90
C VAL A 53 2.43 -16.01 -15.87
N TYR A 54 2.80 -16.90 -14.95
CA TYR A 54 3.84 -16.62 -13.96
C TYR A 54 5.21 -16.37 -14.58
N LYS A 55 5.56 -17.12 -15.63
CA LYS A 55 6.80 -16.89 -16.38
C LYS A 55 6.85 -15.48 -16.97
N ARG A 56 5.77 -15.03 -17.61
CA ARG A 56 5.68 -13.67 -18.15
C ARG A 56 5.74 -12.58 -17.07
N LEU A 57 5.14 -12.83 -15.88
CA LEU A 57 5.24 -11.89 -14.76
C LEU A 57 6.68 -11.79 -14.25
N LEU A 58 7.40 -12.92 -14.18
CA LEU A 58 8.81 -12.95 -13.79
C LEU A 58 9.67 -12.21 -14.82
N GLU A 59 9.56 -12.52 -16.12
CA GLU A 59 10.27 -11.85 -17.20
C GLU A 59 10.03 -10.32 -17.19
N ARG A 60 8.79 -9.91 -16.88
CA ARG A 60 8.46 -8.49 -16.72
C ARG A 60 9.17 -7.87 -15.51
N LEU A 61 9.17 -8.55 -14.38
CA LEU A 61 9.88 -8.09 -13.18
C LEU A 61 11.37 -7.97 -13.45
N GLU A 62 11.98 -8.99 -14.06
CA GLU A 62 13.41 -8.98 -14.45
C GLU A 62 13.71 -7.79 -15.36
N GLY A 63 12.91 -7.54 -16.39
CA GLY A 63 13.08 -6.38 -17.26
C GLY A 63 13.00 -5.04 -16.55
N ARG A 64 12.09 -4.90 -15.54
CA ARG A 64 12.01 -3.70 -14.71
C ARG A 64 13.24 -3.54 -13.81
N LEU A 65 13.75 -4.62 -13.25
CA LEU A 65 14.98 -4.59 -12.43
C LEU A 65 16.21 -4.25 -13.26
N GLU A 66 16.34 -4.79 -14.47
CA GLU A 66 17.40 -4.43 -15.41
C GLU A 66 17.34 -2.96 -15.83
N GLU A 67 16.13 -2.43 -16.09
CA GLU A 67 15.93 -1.01 -16.38
C GLU A 67 16.40 -0.14 -15.21
N MET A 68 16.00 -0.49 -13.98
CA MET A 68 16.40 0.23 -12.76
C MET A 68 17.91 0.18 -12.54
N ALA A 69 18.56 -0.95 -12.85
CA ALA A 69 20.02 -1.12 -12.70
C ALA A 69 20.84 -0.21 -13.63
N ARG A 70 20.23 0.34 -14.69
CA ARG A 70 20.90 1.29 -15.60
C ARG A 70 21.02 2.70 -15.02
N PHE A 71 20.27 2.99 -13.93
CA PHE A 71 20.26 4.29 -13.29
C PHE A 71 20.98 4.24 -11.94
N SER A 72 21.72 5.29 -11.61
CA SER A 72 22.30 5.48 -10.28
C SER A 72 21.24 6.07 -9.35
N LEU A 73 20.34 5.22 -8.85
CA LEU A 73 19.27 5.63 -7.95
C LEU A 73 19.79 5.80 -6.53
N GLY A 74 19.36 6.88 -5.86
CA GLY A 74 19.48 6.99 -4.40
C GLY A 74 18.64 5.92 -3.69
N LYS A 75 18.93 5.64 -2.42
CA LYS A 75 18.28 4.57 -1.64
C LYS A 75 16.76 4.68 -1.63
N GLU A 76 16.23 5.87 -1.41
CA GLU A 76 14.78 6.13 -1.34
C GLU A 76 14.12 5.87 -2.70
N ALA A 77 14.73 6.37 -3.78
CA ALA A 77 14.25 6.16 -5.14
C ALA A 77 14.30 4.67 -5.52
N LEU A 78 15.37 3.96 -5.13
CA LEU A 78 15.49 2.52 -5.37
C LEU A 78 14.37 1.75 -4.66
N VAL A 79 14.14 2.01 -3.38
CA VAL A 79 13.08 1.33 -2.59
C VAL A 79 11.70 1.59 -3.20
N LEU A 80 11.40 2.83 -3.58
CA LEU A 80 10.11 3.18 -4.19
C LEU A 80 9.91 2.50 -5.55
N ASN A 81 10.91 2.55 -6.42
CA ASN A 81 10.82 1.92 -7.74
C ASN A 81 10.72 0.39 -7.63
N LEU A 82 11.47 -0.22 -6.71
CA LEU A 82 11.37 -1.65 -6.43
C LEU A 82 9.97 -2.02 -5.92
N ALA A 83 9.42 -1.25 -4.96
CA ALA A 83 8.08 -1.46 -4.45
C ALA A 83 7.02 -1.37 -5.56
N LEU A 84 7.14 -0.39 -6.47
CA LEU A 84 6.23 -0.25 -7.61
C LEU A 84 6.36 -1.42 -8.60
N ALA A 85 7.58 -1.86 -8.92
CA ALA A 85 7.81 -3.00 -9.80
C ALA A 85 7.22 -4.30 -9.21
N LEU A 86 7.42 -4.54 -7.91
CA LEU A 86 6.83 -5.67 -7.18
C LEU A 86 5.30 -5.57 -7.11
N GLN A 87 4.75 -4.39 -6.85
CA GLN A 87 3.31 -4.15 -6.85
C GLN A 87 2.69 -4.49 -8.20
N GLU A 88 3.29 -3.99 -9.27
CA GLU A 88 2.81 -4.20 -10.64
C GLU A 88 2.80 -5.67 -11.05
N THR A 89 3.72 -6.47 -10.53
CA THR A 89 3.90 -7.87 -10.94
C THR A 89 3.33 -8.89 -9.96
N LEU A 90 3.28 -8.58 -8.66
CA LEU A 90 2.99 -9.55 -7.61
C LEU A 90 1.68 -9.30 -6.85
N SER A 91 0.93 -8.23 -7.16
CA SER A 91 -0.31 -7.91 -6.41
C SER A 91 -1.39 -8.98 -6.50
N LEU A 92 -1.45 -9.74 -7.59
CA LEU A 92 -2.40 -10.84 -7.78
C LEU A 92 -1.74 -12.23 -7.69
N VAL A 93 -0.48 -12.30 -7.31
CA VAL A 93 0.21 -13.56 -7.03
C VAL A 93 -0.02 -13.91 -5.56
N PRO A 94 -0.50 -15.10 -5.24
CA PRO A 94 -0.71 -15.49 -3.85
C PRO A 94 0.61 -15.71 -3.11
N SER A 95 0.66 -15.31 -1.84
CA SER A 95 1.83 -15.54 -0.98
C SER A 95 1.93 -16.97 -0.48
N ASP A 96 0.81 -17.68 -0.41
CA ASP A 96 0.70 -19.07 -0.02
C ASP A 96 -0.12 -19.84 -1.07
N THR A 97 0.35 -21.03 -1.41
CA THR A 97 -0.31 -21.95 -2.35
C THR A 97 -0.73 -23.27 -1.70
N GLN A 98 -0.52 -23.43 -0.39
CA GLN A 98 -0.82 -24.65 0.35
C GLN A 98 -2.10 -24.53 1.18
N SER A 99 -2.43 -23.32 1.63
CA SER A 99 -3.66 -22.99 2.34
C SER A 99 -4.55 -22.07 1.50
N GLU A 100 -5.38 -21.23 2.11
CA GLU A 100 -6.19 -20.24 1.37
C GLU A 100 -5.31 -19.13 0.81
N PRO A 101 -5.28 -18.93 -0.52
CA PRO A 101 -4.41 -17.96 -1.17
C PRO A 101 -5.03 -16.55 -1.19
N ASP A 102 -5.41 -16.03 -0.04
CA ASP A 102 -6.13 -14.77 0.16
C ASP A 102 -5.23 -13.55 0.34
N VAL A 103 -3.93 -13.74 0.59
CA VAL A 103 -2.95 -12.67 0.75
C VAL A 103 -2.05 -12.56 -0.46
N SER A 104 -1.94 -11.35 -1.04
CA SER A 104 -1.04 -11.12 -2.16
C SER A 104 0.43 -11.22 -1.74
N LEU A 105 1.27 -11.76 -2.63
CA LEU A 105 2.71 -11.85 -2.41
C LEU A 105 3.33 -10.45 -2.23
N TYR A 106 2.85 -9.46 -2.96
CA TYR A 106 3.28 -8.08 -2.79
C TYR A 106 2.97 -7.54 -1.38
N ASP A 107 1.75 -7.71 -0.89
CA ASP A 107 1.37 -7.23 0.45
C ASP A 107 2.13 -7.94 1.54
N HIS A 108 2.34 -9.26 1.40
CA HIS A 108 3.18 -10.03 2.31
C HIS A 108 4.62 -9.49 2.36
N LEU A 109 5.26 -9.28 1.21
CA LEU A 109 6.62 -8.76 1.12
C LEU A 109 6.72 -7.33 1.67
N ARG A 110 5.75 -6.47 1.33
CA ARG A 110 5.68 -5.09 1.82
C ARG A 110 5.58 -5.02 3.33
N LEU A 111 4.68 -5.79 3.93
CA LEU A 111 4.51 -5.84 5.38
C LEU A 111 5.74 -6.43 6.07
N THR A 112 6.33 -7.47 5.51
CA THR A 112 7.58 -8.05 6.02
C THR A 112 8.70 -7.02 6.03
N ALA A 113 8.87 -6.26 4.95
CA ALA A 113 9.86 -5.19 4.87
C ALA A 113 9.58 -4.06 5.89
N ALA A 114 8.32 -3.66 6.07
CA ALA A 114 7.93 -2.64 7.05
C ALA A 114 8.23 -3.09 8.48
N ILE A 115 7.90 -4.33 8.83
CA ILE A 115 8.18 -4.93 10.13
C ILE A 115 9.69 -5.02 10.36
N ALA A 116 10.43 -5.55 9.39
CA ALA A 116 11.88 -5.70 9.50
C ALA A 116 12.58 -4.35 9.71
N HIS A 117 12.15 -3.30 8.99
CA HIS A 117 12.72 -1.97 9.12
C HIS A 117 12.41 -1.34 10.49
N ALA A 118 11.18 -1.46 10.97
CA ALA A 118 10.82 -0.96 12.29
C ALA A 118 11.57 -1.68 13.40
N LEU A 119 11.74 -3.02 13.32
CA LEU A 119 12.57 -3.80 14.25
C LEU A 119 14.04 -3.40 14.21
N TRP A 120 14.58 -3.18 13.02
CA TRP A 120 15.95 -2.72 12.83
C TRP A 120 16.21 -1.42 13.59
N LEU A 121 15.33 -0.45 13.43
CA LEU A 121 15.44 0.85 14.11
C LEU A 121 15.19 0.74 15.61
N PHE A 122 14.22 -0.09 16.04
CA PHE A 122 13.95 -0.32 17.46
C PHE A 122 15.18 -0.83 18.21
N HIS A 123 15.98 -1.69 17.59
CA HIS A 123 17.21 -2.26 18.15
C HIS A 123 18.49 -1.47 17.80
N GLY A 124 18.37 -0.21 17.38
CA GLY A 124 19.52 0.66 17.11
C GLY A 124 20.36 0.27 15.89
N GLY A 125 19.78 -0.45 14.93
CA GLY A 125 20.41 -0.75 13.64
C GLY A 125 21.28 -2.02 13.60
N SER A 126 21.34 -2.82 14.67
CA SER A 126 22.16 -4.04 14.70
C SER A 126 21.59 -5.11 15.66
N PRO A 127 20.35 -5.59 15.44
CA PRO A 127 19.74 -6.57 16.32
C PRO A 127 20.46 -7.91 16.28
N SER A 128 20.72 -8.49 17.46
CA SER A 128 21.09 -9.90 17.56
C SER A 128 19.86 -10.80 17.46
N ALA A 129 20.07 -12.08 17.20
CA ALA A 129 18.97 -13.06 17.21
C ALA A 129 18.29 -13.16 18.60
N GLN A 130 19.01 -12.86 19.67
CA GLN A 130 18.46 -12.84 21.02
C GLN A 130 17.58 -11.61 21.24
N ASP A 131 17.97 -10.43 20.75
CA ASP A 131 17.16 -9.20 20.83
C ASP A 131 15.83 -9.34 20.11
N LEU A 132 15.83 -10.00 18.94
CA LEU A 132 14.63 -10.25 18.18
C LEU A 132 13.64 -11.19 18.88
N ARG A 133 14.14 -12.12 19.73
CA ARG A 133 13.33 -13.08 20.50
C ARG A 133 12.82 -12.53 21.83
N GLN A 134 13.36 -11.42 22.31
CA GLN A 134 12.88 -10.83 23.55
C GLN A 134 11.44 -10.33 23.38
N ASP A 135 10.61 -10.65 24.37
CA ASP A 135 9.26 -10.12 24.45
C ASP A 135 9.26 -8.63 24.74
N GLY A 136 8.25 -7.92 24.26
CA GLY A 136 8.09 -6.49 24.51
C GLY A 136 7.29 -5.80 23.39
N GLU A 137 6.86 -4.59 23.67
CA GLU A 137 6.15 -3.72 22.72
C GLU A 137 7.17 -3.02 21.81
N LYS A 138 7.51 -3.66 20.69
CA LYS A 138 8.53 -3.18 19.74
C LYS A 138 7.98 -2.22 18.67
N PHE A 139 6.67 -2.15 18.54
CA PHE A 139 5.99 -1.41 17.48
C PHE A 139 4.99 -0.42 18.03
N LEU A 140 4.80 0.67 17.28
CA LEU A 140 3.66 1.57 17.40
C LEU A 140 2.85 1.48 16.10
N LEU A 141 1.57 1.14 16.22
CA LEU A 141 0.61 1.32 15.14
C LEU A 141 -0.04 2.70 15.31
N VAL A 142 0.34 3.62 14.43
CA VAL A 142 -0.13 5.01 14.46
C VAL A 142 -1.24 5.21 13.46
N VAL A 143 -2.33 5.83 13.90
CA VAL A 143 -3.43 6.23 13.03
C VAL A 143 -3.45 7.75 12.95
N GLY A 144 -3.32 8.28 11.74
CA GLY A 144 -3.62 9.68 11.43
C GLY A 144 -5.00 9.80 10.80
N ASP A 145 -5.80 10.74 11.28
CA ASP A 145 -7.13 11.04 10.74
C ASP A 145 -7.30 12.55 10.66
N MET A 146 -7.53 13.06 9.46
CA MET A 146 -7.80 14.48 9.25
C MET A 146 -9.26 14.78 9.61
N GLY A 147 -9.47 15.57 10.68
CA GLY A 147 -10.81 16.02 11.08
C GLY A 147 -11.41 17.04 10.10
N GLY A 148 -12.74 17.17 10.09
CA GLY A 148 -13.44 18.23 9.39
C GLY A 148 -13.44 18.16 7.84
N ILE A 149 -13.01 17.03 7.25
CA ILE A 149 -12.85 16.86 5.80
C ILE A 149 -14.13 17.24 5.04
N GLN A 150 -15.31 16.78 5.48
CA GLN A 150 -16.55 17.09 4.80
C GLN A 150 -16.86 18.60 4.86
N GLY A 151 -16.67 19.23 6.02
CA GLY A 151 -16.82 20.68 6.18
C GLY A 151 -15.88 21.45 5.25
N HIS A 152 -14.64 20.99 5.11
CA HIS A 152 -13.64 21.59 4.19
C HIS A 152 -14.05 21.40 2.72
N ILE A 153 -14.37 20.17 2.31
CA ILE A 153 -14.70 19.87 0.91
C ILE A 153 -16.00 20.58 0.48
N TYR A 154 -17.03 20.54 1.31
CA TYR A 154 -18.36 21.06 0.96
C TYR A 154 -18.59 22.52 1.35
N ARG A 155 -17.64 23.20 1.97
CA ARG A 155 -17.71 24.66 2.21
C ARG A 155 -17.60 25.42 0.89
N ILE A 156 -18.68 25.41 0.12
CA ILE A 156 -18.81 26.15 -1.13
C ILE A 156 -19.35 27.52 -0.76
N ALA A 157 -18.44 28.50 -0.66
CA ALA A 157 -18.84 29.89 -0.47
C ALA A 157 -19.33 30.47 -1.80
N GLY A 158 -20.60 30.86 -1.85
CA GLY A 158 -21.17 31.71 -2.88
C GLY A 158 -21.81 30.98 -4.07
N ALA A 159 -23.01 31.44 -4.40
CA ALA A 159 -23.82 30.98 -5.54
C ALA A 159 -23.28 31.40 -6.92
N GLU A 160 -22.11 32.03 -6.99
CA GLU A 160 -21.53 32.61 -8.22
C GLU A 160 -20.76 31.64 -9.10
N ALA A 161 -20.42 30.43 -8.59
CA ALA A 161 -19.76 29.44 -9.40
C ALA A 161 -20.78 28.56 -10.12
N GLY A 162 -20.93 28.71 -11.41
CA GLY A 162 -21.73 27.80 -12.22
C GLY A 162 -21.39 26.31 -11.98
N VAL A 163 -22.30 25.41 -12.31
CA VAL A 163 -22.21 23.95 -11.99
C VAL A 163 -20.85 23.33 -12.31
N GLY A 164 -20.19 23.74 -13.40
CA GLY A 164 -18.84 23.27 -13.76
C GLY A 164 -17.72 23.74 -12.81
N GLY A 165 -17.88 24.90 -12.18
CA GLY A 165 -16.92 25.42 -11.20
C GLY A 165 -16.97 24.67 -9.86
N ILE A 166 -18.16 24.21 -9.44
CA ILE A 166 -18.36 23.45 -8.21
C ILE A 166 -17.62 22.11 -8.27
N ALA A 167 -17.78 21.36 -9.36
CA ALA A 167 -17.13 20.06 -9.51
C ALA A 167 -15.58 20.14 -9.52
N LYS A 168 -15.03 21.22 -10.09
CA LYS A 168 -13.57 21.47 -10.05
C LYS A 168 -13.08 21.76 -8.65
N ARG A 169 -13.82 22.60 -7.89
CA ARG A 169 -13.47 22.94 -6.50
C ARG A 169 -13.55 21.74 -5.57
N LEU A 170 -14.58 20.92 -5.69
CA LEU A 170 -14.71 19.68 -4.90
C LEU A 170 -13.52 18.73 -5.14
N ARG A 171 -13.15 18.54 -6.41
CA ARG A 171 -11.98 17.71 -6.76
C ARG A 171 -10.68 18.30 -6.23
N ALA A 172 -10.48 19.61 -6.36
CA ALA A 172 -9.29 20.29 -5.85
C ALA A 172 -9.15 20.15 -4.33
N ARG A 173 -10.22 20.35 -3.57
CA ARG A 173 -10.22 20.20 -2.11
C ARG A 173 -10.04 18.75 -1.67
N SER A 174 -10.65 17.80 -2.38
CA SER A 174 -10.41 16.38 -2.12
C SER A 174 -8.96 15.99 -2.37
N LEU A 175 -8.33 16.51 -3.44
CA LEU A 175 -6.91 16.32 -3.71
C LEU A 175 -6.04 16.97 -2.63
N GLU A 176 -6.37 18.19 -2.19
CA GLU A 176 -5.68 18.91 -1.12
C GLU A 176 -5.63 18.08 0.17
N VAL A 177 -6.79 17.55 0.61
CA VAL A 177 -6.87 16.66 1.77
C VAL A 177 -5.99 15.43 1.60
N SER A 178 -6.03 14.80 0.43
CA SER A 178 -5.23 13.61 0.14
C SER A 178 -3.74 13.90 0.16
N LEU A 179 -3.31 15.01 -0.46
CA LEU A 179 -1.91 15.43 -0.48
C LEU A 179 -1.42 15.84 0.91
N ALA A 180 -2.25 16.51 1.71
CA ALA A 180 -1.91 16.88 3.07
C ALA A 180 -1.70 15.64 3.96
N ALA A 181 -2.61 14.66 3.91
CA ALA A 181 -2.47 13.40 4.62
C ALA A 181 -1.22 12.62 4.18
N GLU A 182 -0.94 12.59 2.88
CA GLU A 182 0.26 11.96 2.32
C GLU A 182 1.54 12.65 2.80
N ALA A 183 1.59 13.98 2.73
CA ALA A 183 2.75 14.76 3.17
C ALA A 183 3.03 14.57 4.66
N MET A 184 1.97 14.50 5.49
CA MET A 184 2.08 14.21 6.92
C MET A 184 2.66 12.82 7.17
N ALA A 185 2.08 11.80 6.55
CA ALA A 185 2.51 10.43 6.71
C ALA A 185 3.98 10.25 6.28
N LEU A 186 4.34 10.71 5.08
CA LEU A 186 5.70 10.60 4.55
C LEU A 186 6.70 11.47 5.33
N GLY A 187 6.30 12.68 5.74
CA GLY A 187 7.15 13.56 6.54
C GLY A 187 7.55 12.94 7.88
N LEU A 188 6.60 12.26 8.55
CA LEU A 188 6.88 11.54 9.78
C LEU A 188 7.79 10.32 9.54
N LEU A 189 7.52 9.54 8.49
CA LEU A 189 8.35 8.39 8.14
C LEU A 189 9.80 8.81 7.82
N TRP A 190 9.98 9.82 6.99
CA TRP A 190 11.33 10.32 6.64
C TRP A 190 12.09 10.89 7.82
N ARG A 191 11.40 11.61 8.71
CA ARG A 191 12.02 12.12 9.94
C ARG A 191 12.58 11.00 10.82
N LEU A 192 11.98 9.81 10.79
CA LEU A 192 12.39 8.62 11.51
C LEU A 192 13.34 7.72 10.72
N GLY A 193 13.75 8.10 9.51
CA GLY A 193 14.54 7.27 8.61
C GLY A 193 13.80 6.05 8.06
N LEU A 194 12.48 6.03 8.18
CA LEU A 194 11.62 4.97 7.66
C LEU A 194 11.31 5.17 6.17
N THR A 195 10.90 4.10 5.52
CA THR A 195 10.49 4.15 4.11
C THR A 195 8.96 4.24 3.98
N PRO A 196 8.43 4.65 2.81
CA PRO A 196 7.00 4.63 2.54
C PRO A 196 6.33 3.27 2.68
N LEU A 197 7.09 2.15 2.71
CA LEU A 197 6.56 0.81 2.98
C LEU A 197 5.93 0.70 4.37
N ASN A 198 6.41 1.50 5.33
CA ASN A 198 5.88 1.57 6.69
C ASN A 198 4.51 2.28 6.79
N ARG A 199 4.00 2.85 5.68
CA ARG A 199 2.60 3.26 5.58
C ARG A 199 1.75 2.08 5.17
N ILE A 200 1.10 1.45 6.15
CA ILE A 200 0.33 0.21 5.96
C ILE A 200 -0.93 0.46 5.13
N LEU A 201 -1.62 1.58 5.42
CA LEU A 201 -2.83 1.99 4.73
C LEU A 201 -2.87 3.51 4.60
N GLY A 202 -3.48 4.01 3.51
CA GLY A 202 -3.77 5.42 3.34
C GLY A 202 -4.95 5.61 2.40
N ALA A 203 -6.02 6.25 2.88
CA ALA A 203 -7.20 6.55 2.08
C ALA A 203 -8.02 7.68 2.70
N GLY A 204 -8.51 8.61 1.88
CA GLY A 204 -9.53 9.57 2.28
C GLY A 204 -9.17 10.50 3.45
N GLY A 205 -7.90 10.84 3.62
CA GLY A 205 -7.42 11.65 4.74
C GLY A 205 -7.08 10.84 5.99
N LYS A 206 -7.16 9.51 5.95
CA LYS A 206 -6.66 8.60 6.98
C LYS A 206 -5.42 7.87 6.51
N PHE A 207 -4.51 7.59 7.46
CA PHE A 207 -3.37 6.73 7.22
C PHE A 207 -3.01 5.92 8.46
N TYR A 208 -2.38 4.77 8.22
CA TYR A 208 -1.85 3.89 9.26
C TYR A 208 -0.35 3.70 9.03
N LEU A 209 0.45 3.94 10.06
CA LEU A 209 1.90 3.79 10.00
C LEU A 209 2.35 2.74 11.01
N LEU A 210 3.32 1.94 10.62
CA LEU A 210 4.04 1.03 11.51
C LEU A 210 5.40 1.64 11.85
N LEU A 211 5.55 2.09 13.10
CA LEU A 211 6.76 2.74 13.59
C LEU A 211 7.47 1.87 14.63
N PRO A 212 8.80 2.05 14.86
CA PRO A 212 9.47 1.48 16.02
C PRO A 212 8.96 2.14 17.29
N ASN A 213 8.82 1.38 18.37
CA ASN A 213 8.41 1.91 19.66
C ASN A 213 9.60 2.50 20.43
N THR A 214 10.13 3.62 19.95
CA THR A 214 11.27 4.33 20.53
C THR A 214 10.85 5.72 21.04
N GLU A 215 11.64 6.29 21.95
CA GLU A 215 11.43 7.65 22.43
C GLU A 215 11.48 8.68 21.28
N GLU A 216 12.38 8.47 20.31
CA GLU A 216 12.47 9.30 19.12
C GLU A 216 11.18 9.26 18.29
N ALA A 217 10.61 8.07 18.11
CA ALA A 217 9.35 7.92 17.35
C ALA A 217 8.20 8.60 18.08
N ARG A 218 8.12 8.48 19.40
CA ARG A 218 7.11 9.15 20.24
C ARG A 218 7.26 10.67 20.19
N ALA A 219 8.47 11.20 20.31
CA ALA A 219 8.76 12.63 20.22
C ALA A 219 8.46 13.19 18.81
N ALA A 220 8.82 12.46 17.75
CA ALA A 220 8.53 12.84 16.38
C ALA A 220 7.02 12.87 16.10
N LEU A 221 6.27 11.93 16.66
CA LEU A 221 4.81 11.86 16.55
C LEU A 221 4.15 13.08 17.23
N GLU A 222 4.55 13.42 18.45
CA GLU A 222 4.01 14.57 19.17
C GLU A 222 4.34 15.88 18.45
N GLY A 223 5.59 16.07 18.01
CA GLY A 223 5.97 17.26 17.21
C GLY A 223 5.21 17.36 15.89
N THR A 224 4.87 16.25 15.27
CA THR A 224 4.02 16.21 14.07
C THR A 224 2.59 16.64 14.39
N ARG A 225 2.03 16.11 15.46
CA ARG A 225 0.68 16.46 15.94
C ARG A 225 0.56 17.96 16.25
N GLU A 226 1.54 18.54 16.95
CA GLU A 226 1.57 19.97 17.24
C GLU A 226 1.69 20.84 15.98
N ALA A 227 2.53 20.44 15.02
CA ALA A 227 2.69 21.16 13.76
C ALA A 227 1.39 21.18 12.96
N TRP A 228 0.66 20.07 12.94
CA TRP A 228 -0.63 19.97 12.25
C TRP A 228 -1.75 20.72 12.97
N GLY A 229 -1.79 20.69 14.30
CA GLY A 229 -2.76 21.48 15.07
C GLY A 229 -2.63 22.99 14.85
N ARG A 230 -1.47 23.46 14.40
CA ARG A 230 -1.27 24.88 14.02
C ARG A 230 -1.66 25.20 12.57
N TRP A 231 -1.72 24.18 11.72
CA TRP A 231 -2.05 24.36 10.30
C TRP A 231 -3.56 24.16 10.05
N ALA A 232 -4.25 23.32 10.81
CA ALA A 232 -5.69 23.05 10.72
C ALA A 232 -6.53 24.15 11.39
#